data_52c8319beee0efb26176cce349d881d4
#
_entry.id   52c8319beee0efb26176cce349d881d4
#
_cell.length_a   1.000
_cell.length_b   1.000
_cell.length_c   1.000
_cell.angle_alpha   90.00
_cell.angle_beta   90.00
_cell.angle_gamma   90.00
#
_symmetry.space_group_name_H-M   'P 1'
#
loop_
_entity.id
_entity.type
_entity.pdbx_description
1 polymer ?
#
loop_
_entity_poly.entity_id
_entity_poly.type
_entity_poly.pdbx_seq_one_letter_code
_entity_poly.pdbx_strand_id
1 'polypeptide(L)'
;ISLGLVGSEMCIRDRDEKERAEHLMLVDLSRNDLSRVCRPGTVEVTQFMELEAFSHILHLVSHVEGRMRDDVDALDVLRAAFPAGTLSGAPKPRALQLLDEWEPTERGPYGGVVGYFDLAGNMDMAINIRSATLHRGQAHVQAGAGIVADSDPDAETAETVTKATAPLRSVLTAGELGQA
;
A
#
# COMPACT_ATOMS: atom_id res chain seq x y z
N ILE A 1 7.19 15.56 -6.24
CA ILE A 1 6.66 14.21 -6.05
C ILE A 1 6.31 14.05 -4.57
N SER A 2 5.15 13.53 -4.29
CA SER A 2 4.71 13.18 -2.95
C SER A 2 4.28 11.72 -2.91
N LEU A 3 4.66 11.00 -1.86
CA LEU A 3 4.15 9.69 -1.51
C LEU A 3 3.43 9.79 -0.17
N GLY A 4 2.13 9.52 -0.18
CA GLY A 4 1.33 9.36 1.01
C GLY A 4 1.39 7.92 1.52
N LEU A 5 1.63 7.77 2.80
CA LEU A 5 1.60 6.49 3.50
C LEU A 5 0.43 6.50 4.47
N VAL A 6 -0.45 5.55 4.33
CA VAL A 6 -1.63 5.42 5.19
C VAL A 6 -1.56 4.09 5.91
N GLY A 7 -1.39 4.14 7.21
CA GLY A 7 -1.49 2.97 8.09
C GLY A 7 -2.95 2.70 8.47
N SER A 8 -3.26 1.47 8.80
CA SER A 8 -4.63 1.07 9.09
C SER A 8 -4.98 1.12 10.57
N GLU A 9 -6.08 1.80 10.85
CA GLU A 9 -7.10 1.57 11.88
C GLU A 9 -6.86 1.80 13.38
N MET A 10 -7.76 2.61 13.92
CA MET A 10 -8.31 2.75 15.27
C MET A 10 -7.41 3.29 16.40
N CYS A 11 -8.02 4.14 17.26
CA CYS A 11 -7.48 4.92 18.39
C CYS A 11 -6.58 4.19 19.43
N ILE A 12 -6.31 2.92 19.29
CA ILE A 12 -5.43 2.14 20.16
C ILE A 12 -4.03 2.00 19.53
N ARG A 13 -3.93 2.07 18.20
CA ARG A 13 -2.72 1.77 17.44
C ARG A 13 -1.69 2.91 17.40
N ASP A 14 -2.07 4.15 17.64
CA ASP A 14 -1.10 5.26 17.74
C ASP A 14 -0.11 5.09 18.92
N ARG A 15 -0.45 4.20 19.88
CA ARG A 15 0.38 3.84 21.04
C ARG A 15 1.06 2.49 20.90
N ASP A 16 0.75 1.71 19.87
CA ASP A 16 1.39 0.41 19.63
C ASP A 16 2.78 0.62 19.04
N GLU A 17 3.80 0.23 19.77
CA GLU A 17 5.22 0.34 19.38
C GLU A 17 5.51 -0.45 18.09
N LYS A 18 4.86 -1.60 17.90
CA LYS A 18 5.01 -2.42 16.68
C LYS A 18 4.49 -1.68 15.45
N GLU A 19 3.26 -1.18 15.50
CA GLU A 19 2.64 -0.43 14.39
C GLU A 19 3.46 0.82 14.03
N ARG A 20 3.98 1.52 15.04
CA ARG A 20 4.85 2.67 14.83
C ARG A 20 6.18 2.29 14.19
N ALA A 21 6.78 1.18 14.60
CA ALA A 21 8.01 0.68 14.01
C ALA A 21 7.81 0.24 12.55
N GLU A 22 6.71 -0.44 12.24
CA GLU A 22 6.33 -0.78 10.85
C GLU A 22 6.13 0.47 10.02
N HIS A 23 5.39 1.46 10.53
CA HIS A 23 5.17 2.72 9.82
C HIS A 23 6.47 3.47 9.55
N LEU A 24 7.37 3.54 10.53
CA LEU A 24 8.70 4.15 10.37
C LEU A 24 9.53 3.45 9.28
N MET A 25 9.51 2.12 9.25
CA MET A 25 10.15 1.33 8.21
C MET A 25 9.61 1.68 6.82
N LEU A 26 8.29 1.86 6.69
CA LEU A 26 7.65 2.24 5.42
C LEU A 26 8.00 3.67 5.00
N VAL A 27 8.12 4.61 5.94
CA VAL A 27 8.61 5.98 5.67
C VAL A 27 10.04 5.95 5.14
N ASP A 28 10.93 5.20 5.77
CA ASP A 28 12.32 5.07 5.31
C ASP A 28 12.42 4.41 3.93
N LEU A 29 11.59 3.41 3.66
CA LEU A 29 11.52 2.78 2.35
C LEU A 29 11.05 3.77 1.28
N SER A 30 10.04 4.59 1.57
CA SER A 30 9.55 5.64 0.67
C SER A 30 10.60 6.72 0.40
N ARG A 31 11.35 7.12 1.44
CA ARG A 31 12.49 8.03 1.28
C ARG A 31 13.57 7.45 0.35
N ASN A 32 13.86 6.16 0.51
CA ASN A 32 14.82 5.46 -0.35
C ASN A 32 14.34 5.42 -1.80
N ASP A 33 13.07 5.05 -2.05
CA ASP A 33 12.49 5.00 -3.39
C ASP A 33 12.54 6.37 -4.08
N LEU A 34 12.12 7.45 -3.40
CA LEU A 34 12.18 8.81 -3.94
C LEU A 34 13.63 9.32 -4.15
N SER A 35 14.56 8.92 -3.30
CA SER A 35 15.97 9.32 -3.43
C SER A 35 16.60 8.87 -4.75
N ARG A 36 16.06 7.85 -5.39
CA ARG A 36 16.53 7.33 -6.68
C ARG A 36 16.19 8.24 -7.87
N VAL A 37 15.14 9.04 -7.75
CA VAL A 37 14.59 9.89 -8.83
C VAL A 37 14.56 11.37 -8.49
N CYS A 38 14.80 11.73 -7.22
CA CYS A 38 14.82 13.12 -6.77
C CYS A 38 16.25 13.70 -6.80
N ARG A 39 16.32 15.02 -6.80
CA ARG A 39 17.58 15.76 -6.62
C ARG A 39 18.14 15.47 -5.22
N PRO A 40 19.44 15.23 -5.08
CA PRO A 40 20.05 14.97 -3.77
C PRO A 40 19.71 16.04 -2.74
N GLY A 41 19.39 15.62 -1.52
CA GLY A 41 19.11 16.51 -0.40
C GLY A 41 17.71 17.18 -0.44
N THR A 42 16.83 16.80 -1.37
CA THR A 42 15.48 17.38 -1.46
C THR A 42 14.37 16.44 -0.95
N VAL A 43 14.71 15.21 -0.60
CA VAL A 43 13.73 14.27 -0.06
C VAL A 43 13.54 14.55 1.43
N GLU A 44 12.31 14.89 1.80
CA GLU A 44 11.94 15.24 3.16
C GLU A 44 10.61 14.59 3.56
N VAL A 45 10.40 14.42 4.85
CA VAL A 45 9.13 13.96 5.43
C VAL A 45 8.39 15.20 5.87
N THR A 46 7.37 15.60 5.09
CA THR A 46 6.61 16.84 5.33
C THR A 46 5.47 16.64 6.32
N GLN A 47 5.01 15.41 6.49
CA GLN A 47 4.05 15.00 7.51
C GLN A 47 4.48 13.65 8.09
N PHE A 48 4.50 13.51 9.42
CA PHE A 48 5.00 12.31 10.07
C PHE A 48 4.08 11.80 11.16
N MET A 49 3.51 10.60 10.94
CA MET A 49 2.66 9.91 11.90
C MET A 49 1.50 10.76 12.44
N GLU A 50 0.85 11.53 11.57
CA GLU A 50 -0.32 12.30 11.93
C GLU A 50 -1.60 11.46 11.80
N LEU A 51 -2.54 11.67 12.73
CA LEU A 51 -3.83 10.99 12.68
C LEU A 51 -4.78 11.75 11.77
N GLU A 52 -5.24 11.11 10.71
CA GLU A 52 -6.27 11.63 9.82
C GLU A 52 -7.59 10.88 9.99
N ALA A 53 -8.68 11.64 10.15
CA ALA A 53 -10.03 11.11 10.28
C ALA A 53 -10.71 11.03 8.92
N PHE A 54 -11.04 9.81 8.50
CA PHE A 54 -11.90 9.52 7.35
C PHE A 54 -13.31 9.19 7.86
N SER A 55 -14.29 9.09 6.95
CA SER A 55 -15.71 8.90 7.31
C SER A 55 -16.00 7.74 8.27
N HIS A 56 -15.18 6.69 8.25
CA HIS A 56 -15.41 5.47 9.02
C HIS A 56 -14.18 4.95 9.77
N ILE A 57 -13.01 5.54 9.53
CA ILE A 57 -11.74 5.06 10.08
C ILE A 57 -10.80 6.23 10.39
N LEU A 58 -9.91 6.01 11.33
CA LEU A 58 -8.75 6.87 11.60
C LEU A 58 -7.51 6.21 11.03
N HIS A 59 -6.70 6.96 10.31
CA HIS A 59 -5.44 6.48 9.77
C HIS A 59 -4.26 7.24 10.32
N LEU A 60 -3.16 6.53 10.55
CA LEU A 60 -1.85 7.11 10.76
C LEU A 60 -1.25 7.42 9.39
N VAL A 61 -0.95 8.68 9.12
CA VAL A 61 -0.51 9.16 7.80
C VAL A 61 0.86 9.80 7.89
N SER A 62 1.69 9.55 6.88
CA SER A 62 2.94 10.27 6.66
C SER A 62 3.08 10.64 5.18
N HIS A 63 3.69 11.80 4.92
CA HIS A 63 4.00 12.25 3.57
C HIS A 63 5.50 12.39 3.38
N VAL A 64 6.00 11.84 2.28
CA VAL A 64 7.40 11.97 1.86
C VAL A 64 7.43 12.65 0.50
N GLU A 65 8.14 13.74 0.41
CA GLU A 65 8.21 14.57 -0.80
C GLU A 65 9.63 14.76 -1.28
N GLY A 66 9.79 15.09 -2.56
CA GLY A 66 11.10 15.40 -3.12
C GLY A 66 10.99 16.10 -4.48
N ARG A 67 12.01 16.83 -4.84
CA ARG A 67 12.13 17.48 -6.16
C ARG A 67 12.66 16.48 -7.17
N MET A 68 11.87 16.17 -8.17
CA MET A 68 12.27 15.32 -9.29
C MET A 68 13.49 15.89 -10.02
N ARG A 69 14.41 15.04 -10.47
CA ARG A 69 15.51 15.44 -11.36
C ARG A 69 14.96 15.79 -12.73
N ASP A 70 15.70 16.61 -13.48
CA ASP A 70 15.28 17.07 -14.81
C ASP A 70 15.39 15.98 -15.90
N ASP A 71 16.14 14.92 -15.62
CA ASP A 71 16.41 13.80 -16.53
C ASP A 71 15.47 12.59 -16.33
N VAL A 72 14.45 12.71 -15.48
CA VAL A 72 13.46 11.65 -15.21
C VAL A 72 12.05 12.13 -15.47
N ASP A 73 11.18 11.21 -15.84
CA ASP A 73 9.76 11.44 -16.06
C ASP A 73 8.87 10.70 -15.03
N ALA A 74 7.55 10.85 -15.15
CA ALA A 74 6.60 10.21 -14.26
C ALA A 74 6.67 8.66 -14.31
N LEU A 75 7.02 8.07 -15.45
CA LEU A 75 7.19 6.62 -15.58
C LEU A 75 8.44 6.13 -14.86
N ASP A 76 9.51 6.91 -14.85
CA ASP A 76 10.72 6.60 -14.09
C ASP A 76 10.45 6.65 -12.58
N VAL A 77 9.61 7.62 -12.14
CA VAL A 77 9.13 7.68 -10.75
C VAL A 77 8.35 6.42 -10.39
N LEU A 78 7.42 6.01 -11.25
CA LEU A 78 6.66 4.78 -11.03
C LEU A 78 7.59 3.57 -10.93
N ARG A 79 8.56 3.43 -11.84
CA ARG A 79 9.55 2.34 -11.79
C ARG A 79 10.41 2.33 -10.54
N ALA A 80 10.72 3.50 -9.99
CA ALA A 80 11.48 3.61 -8.75
C ALA A 80 10.68 3.22 -7.50
N ALA A 81 9.40 3.61 -7.45
CA ALA A 81 8.51 3.35 -6.32
C ALA A 81 7.88 1.96 -6.35
N PHE A 82 7.65 1.39 -7.54
CA PHE A 82 7.00 0.09 -7.71
C PHE A 82 8.01 -1.09 -7.70
N PRO A 83 7.63 -2.26 -7.16
CA PRO A 83 6.42 -2.50 -6.37
C PRO A 83 6.44 -1.79 -5.02
N ALA A 84 5.23 -1.45 -4.54
CA ALA A 84 5.09 -0.73 -3.29
C ALA A 84 5.65 -1.52 -2.10
N GLY A 85 6.48 -0.88 -1.30
CA GLY A 85 7.12 -1.52 -0.16
C GLY A 85 6.16 -2.05 0.89
N THR A 86 5.01 -1.39 1.04
CA THR A 86 3.91 -1.82 1.91
C THR A 86 3.33 -3.19 1.56
N LEU A 87 3.49 -3.64 0.30
CA LEU A 87 2.98 -4.93 -0.17
C LEU A 87 4.09 -5.91 -0.56
N SER A 88 5.34 -5.48 -0.60
CA SER A 88 6.47 -6.35 -0.91
C SER A 88 7.32 -6.65 0.32
N GLY A 89 7.64 -5.65 1.10
CA GLY A 89 8.55 -5.75 2.24
C GLY A 89 9.93 -5.13 1.97
N ALA A 90 10.77 -5.17 2.97
CA ALA A 90 12.13 -4.62 2.92
C ALA A 90 13.16 -5.65 3.43
N PRO A 91 14.32 -5.81 2.75
CA PRO A 91 14.71 -5.22 1.45
C PRO A 91 13.89 -5.81 0.29
N LYS A 92 13.39 -4.98 -0.63
CA LYS A 92 12.49 -5.39 -1.72
C LYS A 92 12.94 -6.62 -2.51
N PRO A 93 14.21 -6.75 -2.99
CA PRO A 93 14.60 -7.90 -3.79
C PRO A 93 14.46 -9.23 -3.04
N ARG A 94 14.82 -9.26 -1.76
CA ARG A 94 14.70 -10.50 -0.96
C ARG A 94 13.25 -10.79 -0.59
N ALA A 95 12.48 -9.77 -0.26
CA ALA A 95 11.07 -9.92 0.04
C ALA A 95 10.30 -10.49 -1.17
N LEU A 96 10.54 -9.97 -2.37
CA LEU A 96 9.92 -10.48 -3.59
C LEU A 96 10.28 -11.93 -3.90
N GLN A 97 11.53 -12.36 -3.65
CA GLN A 97 11.93 -13.76 -3.78
C GLN A 97 11.15 -14.66 -2.83
N LEU A 98 10.99 -14.24 -1.57
CA LEU A 98 10.24 -15.01 -0.57
C LEU A 98 8.75 -15.09 -0.91
N LEU A 99 8.16 -14.01 -1.41
CA LEU A 99 6.78 -13.99 -1.86
C LEU A 99 6.55 -14.95 -3.05
N ASP A 100 7.47 -14.98 -4.01
CA ASP A 100 7.43 -15.90 -5.15
C ASP A 100 7.55 -17.39 -4.72
N GLU A 101 8.34 -17.66 -3.66
CA GLU A 101 8.50 -19.00 -3.11
C GLU A 101 7.28 -19.47 -2.28
N TRP A 102 6.63 -18.54 -1.54
CA TRP A 102 5.67 -18.90 -0.49
C TRP A 102 4.21 -18.67 -0.84
N GLU A 103 3.92 -17.73 -1.73
CA GLU A 103 2.54 -17.50 -2.15
C GLU A 103 2.07 -18.61 -3.11
N PRO A 104 0.95 -19.29 -2.80
CA PRO A 104 0.49 -20.42 -3.60
C PRO A 104 -0.15 -20.01 -4.93
N THR A 105 -0.47 -18.72 -5.10
CA THR A 105 -1.15 -18.17 -6.27
C THR A 105 -0.57 -16.82 -6.66
N GLU A 106 -0.60 -16.52 -7.94
CA GLU A 106 -0.23 -15.22 -8.46
C GLU A 106 -1.14 -14.11 -7.92
N ARG A 107 -0.57 -12.95 -7.60
CA ARG A 107 -1.30 -11.80 -7.08
C ARG A 107 -2.21 -11.14 -8.10
N GLY A 108 -1.94 -11.31 -9.40
CA GLY A 108 -2.68 -10.62 -10.45
C GLY A 108 -2.71 -9.10 -10.24
N PRO A 109 -3.90 -8.47 -10.23
CA PRO A 109 -4.02 -7.03 -9.97
C PRO A 109 -3.72 -6.60 -8.54
N TYR A 110 -3.78 -7.52 -7.55
CA TYR A 110 -3.52 -7.20 -6.14
C TYR A 110 -2.06 -6.77 -5.94
N GLY A 111 -1.86 -5.66 -5.26
CA GLY A 111 -0.53 -5.09 -5.04
C GLY A 111 0.04 -4.36 -6.25
N GLY A 112 -0.70 -4.31 -7.35
CA GLY A 112 -0.41 -3.43 -8.48
C GLY A 112 -0.74 -1.97 -8.17
N VAL A 113 -0.83 -1.15 -9.19
CA VAL A 113 -1.23 0.26 -9.09
C VAL A 113 -2.41 0.56 -10.01
N VAL A 114 -3.24 1.49 -9.58
CA VAL A 114 -4.33 2.06 -10.37
C VAL A 114 -4.23 3.58 -10.32
N GLY A 115 -4.41 4.24 -11.45
CA GLY A 115 -4.31 5.69 -11.52
C GLY A 115 -4.26 6.20 -12.94
N TYR A 116 -3.66 7.37 -13.13
CA TYR A 116 -3.59 8.00 -14.44
C TYR A 116 -2.28 8.77 -14.64
N PHE A 117 -1.94 8.94 -15.90
CA PHE A 117 -0.99 9.93 -16.38
C PHE A 117 -1.77 10.98 -17.17
N ASP A 118 -1.51 12.24 -16.92
CA ASP A 118 -2.11 13.31 -17.70
C ASP A 118 -1.18 13.80 -18.84
N LEU A 119 -1.74 14.66 -19.71
CA LEU A 119 -0.99 15.21 -20.85
C LEU A 119 0.04 16.26 -20.44
N ALA A 120 0.01 16.74 -19.21
CA ALA A 120 1.01 17.66 -18.65
C ALA A 120 2.21 16.93 -18.04
N GLY A 121 2.19 15.58 -18.03
CA GLY A 121 3.24 14.75 -17.45
C GLY A 121 3.07 14.49 -15.97
N ASN A 122 1.91 14.81 -15.40
CA ASN A 122 1.60 14.45 -14.02
C ASN A 122 1.13 12.99 -13.94
N MET A 123 1.30 12.41 -12.75
CA MET A 123 0.87 11.06 -12.43
C MET A 123 0.22 11.06 -11.05
N ASP A 124 -0.88 10.34 -10.92
CA ASP A 124 -1.48 10.02 -9.63
C ASP A 124 -1.83 8.54 -9.60
N MET A 125 -1.26 7.81 -8.64
CA MET A 125 -1.35 6.35 -8.54
C MET A 125 -1.67 5.92 -7.12
N ALA A 126 -2.60 4.99 -7.00
CA ALA A 126 -2.90 4.30 -5.74
C ALA A 126 -2.52 2.82 -5.84
N ILE A 127 -2.16 2.23 -4.71
CA ILE A 127 -1.94 0.78 -4.63
C ILE A 127 -3.28 0.06 -4.77
N ASN A 128 -3.34 -0.96 -5.59
CA ASN A 128 -4.54 -1.76 -5.78
C ASN A 128 -4.71 -2.77 -4.65
N ILE A 129 -5.36 -2.34 -3.58
CA ILE A 129 -5.75 -3.12 -2.40
C ILE A 129 -7.23 -2.88 -2.09
N ARG A 130 -7.81 -3.66 -1.19
CA ARG A 130 -9.23 -3.51 -0.79
C ARG A 130 -10.20 -3.56 -1.97
N SER A 131 -9.85 -4.28 -3.01
CA SER A 131 -10.59 -4.40 -4.27
C SER A 131 -10.99 -5.84 -4.55
N ALA A 132 -11.95 -6.01 -5.45
CA ALA A 132 -12.35 -7.30 -5.98
C ALA A 132 -12.18 -7.31 -7.50
N THR A 133 -11.60 -8.37 -8.05
CA THR A 133 -11.53 -8.59 -9.49
C THR A 133 -12.68 -9.48 -9.93
N LEU A 134 -13.53 -8.97 -10.80
CA LEU A 134 -14.67 -9.71 -11.37
C LEU A 134 -14.29 -10.26 -12.75
N HIS A 135 -14.28 -11.57 -12.89
CA HIS A 135 -13.96 -12.22 -14.15
C HIS A 135 -14.79 -13.49 -14.37
N ARG A 136 -15.46 -13.61 -15.50
CA ARG A 136 -16.25 -14.80 -15.91
C ARG A 136 -17.23 -15.28 -14.84
N GLY A 137 -17.93 -14.35 -14.18
CA GLY A 137 -18.93 -14.67 -13.14
C GLY A 137 -18.33 -15.06 -11.79
N GLN A 138 -17.01 -14.93 -11.62
CA GLN A 138 -16.34 -15.13 -10.34
C GLN A 138 -15.81 -13.80 -9.81
N ALA A 139 -15.80 -13.66 -8.49
CA ALA A 139 -15.18 -12.55 -7.79
C ALA A 139 -13.95 -13.05 -7.03
N HIS A 140 -12.79 -12.45 -7.28
CA HIS A 140 -11.55 -12.74 -6.60
C HIS A 140 -11.21 -11.57 -5.69
N VAL A 141 -11.03 -11.85 -4.41
CA VAL A 141 -10.57 -10.90 -3.40
C VAL A 141 -9.28 -11.43 -2.80
N GLN A 142 -8.25 -10.60 -2.75
CA GLN A 142 -6.99 -10.92 -2.13
C GLN A 142 -6.65 -9.89 -1.06
N ALA A 143 -6.12 -10.35 0.06
CA ALA A 143 -5.64 -9.54 1.17
C ALA A 143 -4.40 -10.19 1.78
N GLY A 144 -3.62 -9.40 2.50
CA GLY A 144 -2.42 -9.85 3.21
C GLY A 144 -2.12 -8.96 4.39
N ALA A 145 -1.22 -9.41 5.24
CA ALA A 145 -0.70 -8.68 6.39
C ALA A 145 0.82 -8.49 6.27
N GLY A 146 1.35 -7.49 6.94
CA GLY A 146 2.79 -7.29 7.07
C GLY A 146 3.35 -8.21 8.15
N ILE A 147 4.39 -8.97 7.81
CA ILE A 147 5.01 -9.90 8.75
C ILE A 147 6.35 -9.35 9.21
N VAL A 148 6.50 -9.22 10.51
CA VAL A 148 7.75 -8.84 11.20
C VAL A 148 8.11 -9.91 12.24
N ALA A 149 9.30 -9.79 12.85
CA ALA A 149 9.79 -10.79 13.81
C ALA A 149 8.86 -11.01 15.01
N ASP A 150 8.17 -9.96 15.43
CA ASP A 150 7.25 -9.97 16.57
C ASP A 150 5.78 -10.21 16.19
N SER A 151 5.51 -10.57 14.93
CA SER A 151 4.15 -10.88 14.48
C SER A 151 3.62 -12.15 15.13
N ASP A 152 2.38 -12.10 15.62
CA ASP A 152 1.62 -13.25 16.06
C ASP A 152 0.84 -13.85 14.88
N PRO A 153 1.03 -15.14 14.53
CA PRO A 153 0.40 -15.74 13.35
C PRO A 153 -1.13 -15.70 13.35
N ASP A 154 -1.76 -15.86 14.51
CA ASP A 154 -3.21 -15.87 14.62
C ASP A 154 -3.77 -14.45 14.46
N ALA A 155 -3.10 -13.45 15.04
CA ALA A 155 -3.45 -12.05 14.88
C ALA A 155 -3.32 -11.59 13.41
N GLU A 156 -2.22 -11.93 12.74
CA GLU A 156 -2.00 -11.58 11.33
C GLU A 156 -3.03 -12.26 10.40
N THR A 157 -3.39 -13.50 10.71
CA THR A 157 -4.45 -14.21 9.99
C THR A 157 -5.80 -13.52 10.17
N ALA A 158 -6.17 -13.15 11.40
CA ALA A 158 -7.40 -12.43 11.68
C ALA A 158 -7.45 -11.05 10.99
N GLU A 159 -6.32 -10.35 10.95
CA GLU A 159 -6.17 -9.08 10.22
C GLU A 159 -6.41 -9.28 8.73
N THR A 160 -5.83 -10.31 8.12
CA THR A 160 -6.01 -10.63 6.70
C THR A 160 -7.49 -10.87 6.37
N VAL A 161 -8.20 -11.64 7.20
CA VAL A 161 -9.65 -11.86 7.06
C VAL A 161 -10.42 -10.55 7.17
N THR A 162 -10.09 -9.72 8.15
CA THR A 162 -10.71 -8.40 8.32
C THR A 162 -10.53 -7.52 7.08
N LYS A 163 -9.32 -7.50 6.52
CA LYS A 163 -8.98 -6.76 5.30
C LYS A 163 -9.76 -7.23 4.07
N ALA A 164 -10.08 -8.51 3.96
CA ALA A 164 -10.88 -9.07 2.87
C ALA A 164 -12.38 -8.82 3.02
N THR A 165 -12.88 -8.55 4.22
CA THR A 165 -14.31 -8.50 4.54
C THR A 165 -15.06 -7.42 3.77
N ALA A 166 -14.52 -6.21 3.65
CA ALA A 166 -15.22 -5.11 2.99
C ALA A 166 -15.43 -5.36 1.48
N PRO A 167 -14.40 -5.73 0.69
CA PRO A 167 -14.62 -6.08 -0.72
C PRO A 167 -15.54 -7.28 -0.89
N LEU A 168 -15.45 -8.31 -0.04
CA LEU A 168 -16.36 -9.47 -0.10
C LEU A 168 -17.82 -9.08 0.15
N ARG A 169 -18.08 -8.26 1.17
CA ARG A 169 -19.44 -7.74 1.44
C ARG A 169 -19.98 -6.94 0.26
N SER A 170 -19.16 -6.10 -0.36
CA SER A 170 -19.58 -5.31 -1.53
C SER A 170 -20.01 -6.19 -2.69
N VAL A 171 -19.29 -7.28 -2.96
CA VAL A 171 -19.66 -8.27 -4.00
C VAL A 171 -20.97 -8.98 -3.66
N LEU A 172 -21.14 -9.43 -2.41
CA LEU A 172 -22.37 -10.12 -1.98
C LEU A 172 -23.60 -9.20 -2.10
N THR A 173 -23.49 -7.96 -1.59
CA THR A 173 -24.58 -6.97 -1.67
C THR A 173 -24.94 -6.64 -3.12
N ALA A 174 -23.96 -6.50 -4.01
CA ALA A 174 -24.20 -6.28 -5.43
C ALA A 174 -24.95 -7.47 -6.08
N GLY A 175 -24.64 -8.71 -5.67
CA GLY A 175 -25.35 -9.90 -6.12
C GLY A 175 -26.80 -9.94 -5.66
N GLU A 176 -27.11 -9.50 -4.45
CA GLU A 176 -28.47 -9.40 -3.92
C GLU A 176 -29.29 -8.33 -4.66
N LEU A 177 -28.72 -7.16 -4.91
CA LEU A 177 -29.39 -6.07 -5.65
C LEU A 177 -29.67 -6.43 -7.12
N GLY A 178 -28.86 -7.28 -7.72
CA GLY A 178 -29.04 -7.74 -9.10
C GLY A 178 -30.15 -8.80 -9.27
N GLN A 179 -30.73 -9.31 -8.18
CA GLN A 179 -31.84 -10.29 -8.18
C GLN A 179 -33.21 -9.65 -7.90
N ALA A 180 -33.25 -8.36 -7.59
CA ALA A 180 -34.47 -7.59 -7.37
C ALA A 180 -34.90 -6.85 -8.65
#